data_8893bb4acd23405be29a793d9821a2cb
#
_entry.id   8893bb4acd23405be29a793d9821a2cb
#
_cell.length_a   1.000
_cell.length_b   1.000
_cell.length_c   1.000
_cell.angle_alpha   90.00
_cell.angle_beta   90.00
_cell.angle_gamma   90.00
#
_symmetry.space_group_name_H-M   'P 1'
#
loop_
_entity.id
_entity.type
_entity.pdbx_description
1 polymer ?
#
loop_
_entity_poly.entity_id
_entity_poly.type
_entity_poly.pdbx_seq_one_letter_code
_entity_poly.pdbx_strand_id
1 'polypeptide(L)'
;MERAFLNPNPALAEREYNMTEQRLSIAEEQAEFIDDFNEIDDWMMQYSCLLELTADMKPVSDEEKNEQNKISGCQADLWIILSFENGIVHIRADSDSLIVKGIVAVIAALFDKRTPQEICGAHIDFLEKTPLKEQISTDRFHGMQTVIRKIQDYSTSLTQM
;
A
#
# COMPACT_ATOMS: atom_id res chain seq x y z
N MET A 1 -20.15 -12.41 1.48
CA MET A 1 -19.70 -11.14 0.89
C MET A 1 -18.32 -11.34 0.29
N GLU A 2 -18.18 -11.00 -0.97
CA GLU A 2 -16.91 -11.16 -1.65
C GLU A 2 -15.92 -10.11 -1.16
N ARG A 3 -14.75 -10.56 -0.72
CA ARG A 3 -13.71 -9.67 -0.20
C ARG A 3 -12.92 -9.09 -1.37
N ALA A 4 -13.47 -8.06 -2.01
CA ALA A 4 -12.89 -7.49 -3.23
C ALA A 4 -11.44 -7.02 -3.04
N PHE A 5 -11.11 -6.43 -1.87
CA PHE A 5 -9.77 -5.96 -1.59
C PHE A 5 -8.78 -7.11 -1.35
N LEU A 6 -9.21 -8.15 -0.63
CA LEU A 6 -8.34 -9.28 -0.27
C LEU A 6 -8.34 -10.39 -1.32
N ASN A 7 -8.95 -10.16 -2.47
CA ASN A 7 -8.97 -11.12 -3.58
C ASN A 7 -8.14 -10.55 -4.73
N PRO A 8 -6.84 -10.83 -4.78
CA PRO A 8 -5.95 -10.27 -5.80
C PRO A 8 -6.10 -11.00 -7.13
N ASN A 9 -7.17 -10.73 -7.85
CA ASN A 9 -7.35 -11.26 -9.18
C ASN A 9 -6.82 -10.23 -10.20
N PRO A 10 -5.72 -10.54 -10.92
CA PRO A 10 -5.13 -9.58 -11.87
C PRO A 10 -6.11 -9.11 -12.96
N ALA A 11 -7.00 -9.99 -13.39
CA ALA A 11 -7.97 -9.62 -14.41
C ALA A 11 -8.98 -8.60 -13.90
N LEU A 12 -9.35 -8.68 -12.61
CA LEU A 12 -10.20 -7.68 -11.98
C LEU A 12 -9.47 -6.35 -11.80
N ALA A 13 -8.20 -6.40 -11.41
CA ALA A 13 -7.39 -5.20 -11.25
C ALA A 13 -7.23 -4.44 -12.56
N GLU A 14 -7.04 -5.14 -13.67
CA GLU A 14 -6.96 -4.53 -14.99
C GLU A 14 -8.29 -3.92 -15.43
N ARG A 15 -9.39 -4.61 -15.15
CA ARG A 15 -10.73 -4.10 -15.43
C ARG A 15 -11.00 -2.83 -14.65
N GLU A 16 -10.66 -2.81 -13.37
CA GLU A 16 -10.83 -1.64 -12.51
C GLU A 16 -9.98 -0.48 -13.01
N TYR A 17 -8.76 -0.77 -13.46
CA TYR A 17 -7.88 0.26 -14.02
C TYR A 17 -8.47 0.88 -15.28
N ASN A 18 -9.03 0.06 -16.17
CA ASN A 18 -9.62 0.53 -17.43
C ASN A 18 -10.97 1.21 -17.22
N MET A 19 -11.55 1.07 -16.04
CA MET A 19 -12.87 1.62 -15.69
C MET A 19 -12.74 2.52 -14.46
N THR A 20 -11.82 3.50 -14.53
CA THR A 20 -11.50 4.39 -13.40
C THR A 20 -12.72 5.08 -12.77
N GLU A 21 -13.77 5.30 -13.54
CA GLU A 21 -15.00 5.90 -13.04
C GLU A 21 -15.77 4.98 -12.08
N GLN A 22 -15.47 3.67 -12.08
CA GLN A 22 -16.15 2.69 -11.24
C GLN A 22 -15.32 2.22 -10.06
N ARG A 23 -14.07 2.67 -9.96
CA ARG A 23 -13.22 2.31 -8.84
C ARG A 23 -13.69 3.03 -7.58
N LEU A 24 -13.76 2.31 -6.47
CA LEU A 24 -14.06 2.91 -5.17
C LEU A 24 -13.00 3.95 -4.80
N SER A 25 -13.39 4.93 -3.98
CA SER A 25 -12.44 5.90 -3.44
C SER A 25 -11.44 5.20 -2.52
N ILE A 26 -10.32 5.87 -2.24
CA ILE A 26 -9.33 5.36 -1.29
C ILE A 26 -10.00 5.11 0.07
N ALA A 27 -10.83 6.03 0.53
CA ALA A 27 -11.53 5.89 1.81
C ALA A 27 -12.44 4.65 1.83
N GLU A 28 -13.16 4.40 0.74
CA GLU A 28 -14.06 3.26 0.62
C GLU A 28 -13.28 1.94 0.56
N GLU A 29 -12.21 1.89 -0.23
CA GLU A 29 -11.35 0.69 -0.29
C GLU A 29 -10.69 0.41 1.05
N GLN A 30 -10.24 1.45 1.75
CA GLN A 30 -9.65 1.29 3.08
C GLN A 30 -10.67 0.74 4.08
N ALA A 31 -11.90 1.27 4.04
CA ALA A 31 -12.96 0.80 4.92
C ALA A 31 -13.28 -0.68 4.66
N GLU A 32 -13.34 -1.10 3.41
CA GLU A 32 -13.54 -2.51 3.06
C GLU A 32 -12.39 -3.38 3.57
N PHE A 33 -11.16 -2.92 3.41
CA PHE A 33 -10.00 -3.67 3.92
C PHE A 33 -10.08 -3.84 5.44
N ILE A 34 -10.38 -2.76 6.17
CA ILE A 34 -10.48 -2.79 7.62
C ILE A 34 -11.56 -3.78 8.05
N ASP A 35 -12.73 -3.72 7.45
CA ASP A 35 -13.84 -4.60 7.79
C ASP A 35 -13.51 -6.06 7.51
N ASP A 36 -13.01 -6.36 6.30
CA ASP A 36 -12.67 -7.71 5.89
C ASP A 36 -11.54 -8.30 6.74
N PHE A 37 -10.51 -7.49 7.01
CA PHE A 37 -9.37 -7.94 7.78
C PHE A 37 -9.75 -8.22 9.23
N ASN A 38 -10.58 -7.36 9.83
CA ASN A 38 -11.04 -7.53 11.21
C ASN A 38 -12.00 -8.71 11.38
N GLU A 39 -12.64 -9.19 10.32
CA GLU A 39 -13.45 -10.39 10.35
C GLU A 39 -12.63 -11.68 10.47
N ILE A 40 -11.34 -11.61 10.16
CA ILE A 40 -10.45 -12.76 10.25
C ILE A 40 -9.98 -12.87 11.71
N ASP A 41 -10.43 -13.91 12.43
CA ASP A 41 -10.16 -14.06 13.86
C ASP A 41 -8.77 -14.58 14.19
N ASP A 42 -8.04 -15.11 13.21
CA ASP A 42 -6.77 -15.79 13.42
C ASP A 42 -5.63 -14.98 12.79
N TRP A 43 -4.65 -14.60 13.62
CA TRP A 43 -3.49 -13.85 13.15
C TRP A 43 -2.73 -14.55 12.01
N MET A 44 -2.59 -15.87 12.07
CA MET A 44 -1.92 -16.61 11.01
C MET A 44 -2.63 -16.46 9.67
N MET A 45 -3.96 -16.44 9.69
CA MET A 45 -4.76 -16.21 8.47
C MET A 45 -4.63 -14.76 8.00
N GLN A 46 -4.62 -13.80 8.93
CA GLN A 46 -4.39 -12.39 8.60
C GLN A 46 -3.03 -12.19 7.94
N TYR A 47 -2.01 -12.82 8.51
CA TYR A 47 -0.65 -12.78 7.94
C TYR A 47 -0.61 -13.37 6.54
N SER A 48 -1.28 -14.50 6.35
CA SER A 48 -1.37 -15.15 5.02
C SER A 48 -2.02 -14.23 3.99
N CYS A 49 -3.08 -13.51 4.39
CA CYS A 49 -3.74 -12.55 3.49
C CYS A 49 -2.77 -11.43 3.07
N LEU A 50 -1.97 -10.93 4.01
CA LEU A 50 -0.98 -9.90 3.69
C LEU A 50 0.06 -10.43 2.71
N LEU A 51 0.53 -11.67 2.90
CA LEU A 51 1.50 -12.27 2.00
C LEU A 51 0.94 -12.46 0.59
N GLU A 52 -0.35 -12.79 0.47
CA GLU A 52 -1.00 -12.89 -0.84
C GLU A 52 -1.00 -11.54 -1.57
N LEU A 53 -1.22 -10.46 -0.84
CA LEU A 53 -1.19 -9.12 -1.44
C LEU A 53 0.19 -8.75 -1.99
N THR A 54 1.27 -9.25 -1.38
CA THR A 54 2.62 -8.97 -1.86
C THR A 54 2.87 -9.52 -3.26
N ALA A 55 2.15 -10.56 -3.65
CA ALA A 55 2.31 -11.16 -4.98
C ALA A 55 1.89 -10.23 -6.11
N ASP A 56 1.02 -9.25 -5.82
CA ASP A 56 0.55 -8.29 -6.81
C ASP A 56 1.47 -7.08 -6.96
N MET A 57 2.45 -6.92 -6.09
CA MET A 57 3.39 -5.82 -6.20
C MET A 57 4.40 -6.09 -7.32
N LYS A 58 4.67 -5.08 -8.13
CA LYS A 58 5.66 -5.17 -9.18
C LYS A 58 7.06 -5.28 -8.56
N PRO A 59 7.94 -6.11 -9.14
CA PRO A 59 9.27 -6.33 -8.56
C PRO A 59 10.13 -5.07 -8.59
N VAL A 60 11.05 -5.00 -7.62
CA VAL A 60 12.08 -3.97 -7.53
C VAL A 60 13.41 -4.66 -7.79
N SER A 61 14.21 -4.11 -8.71
CA SER A 61 15.52 -4.69 -9.05
C SER A 61 16.53 -4.43 -7.95
N ASP A 62 17.61 -5.21 -7.94
CA ASP A 62 18.70 -5.00 -6.99
C ASP A 62 19.34 -3.62 -7.14
N GLU A 63 19.41 -3.12 -8.36
CA GLU A 63 19.98 -1.78 -8.64
C GLU A 63 19.08 -0.67 -8.05
N GLU A 64 17.77 -0.89 -8.01
CA GLU A 64 16.82 0.06 -7.45
C GLU A 64 16.78 0.03 -5.93
N LYS A 65 17.34 -1.01 -5.31
CA LYS A 65 17.46 -1.13 -3.84
C LYS A 65 18.68 -0.33 -3.35
N ASN A 66 18.61 0.97 -3.51
CA ASN A 66 19.69 1.90 -3.19
C ASN A 66 19.25 2.89 -2.11
N GLU A 67 20.17 3.72 -1.64
CA GLU A 67 19.91 4.66 -0.55
C GLU A 67 18.85 5.71 -0.92
N GLN A 68 18.74 6.09 -2.19
CA GLN A 68 17.74 7.07 -2.62
C GLN A 68 16.31 6.56 -2.46
N ASN A 69 16.13 5.25 -2.67
CA ASN A 69 14.81 4.62 -2.63
C ASN A 69 14.50 4.01 -1.28
N LYS A 70 15.47 3.99 -0.37
CA LYS A 70 15.33 3.39 0.95
C LYS A 70 14.56 4.30 1.89
N ILE A 71 13.67 3.71 2.69
CA ILE A 71 12.95 4.44 3.73
C ILE A 71 13.79 4.48 4.99
N SER A 72 14.10 5.68 5.47
CA SER A 72 14.87 5.88 6.69
C SER A 72 14.00 5.65 7.92
N GLY A 73 14.62 5.17 9.00
CA GLY A 73 13.96 5.05 10.30
C GLY A 73 13.16 3.76 10.50
N CYS A 74 13.13 2.87 9.53
CA CYS A 74 12.53 1.55 9.67
C CYS A 74 13.62 0.53 10.03
N GLN A 75 13.34 -0.38 10.97
CA GLN A 75 14.29 -1.44 11.34
C GLN A 75 14.54 -2.43 10.20
N ALA A 76 13.51 -2.66 9.39
CA ALA A 76 13.64 -3.50 8.20
C ALA A 76 14.13 -2.65 7.03
N ASP A 77 14.86 -3.27 6.11
CA ASP A 77 15.18 -2.61 4.85
C ASP A 77 13.92 -2.54 4.01
N LEU A 78 13.64 -1.36 3.51
CA LEU A 78 12.41 -1.08 2.76
C LEU A 78 12.72 -0.04 1.69
N TRP A 79 12.34 -0.36 0.46
CA TRP A 79 12.56 0.54 -0.69
C TRP A 79 11.23 0.85 -1.34
N ILE A 80 11.05 2.11 -1.75
CA ILE A 80 9.86 2.57 -2.47
C ILE A 80 10.29 3.32 -3.71
N ILE A 81 9.66 3.00 -4.82
CA ILE A 81 9.91 3.65 -6.10
C ILE A 81 8.59 4.21 -6.62
N LEU A 82 8.56 5.52 -6.78
CA LEU A 82 7.38 6.24 -7.23
C LEU A 82 7.62 6.77 -8.64
N SER A 83 6.62 6.68 -9.49
CA SER A 83 6.65 7.26 -10.83
C SER A 83 5.29 7.84 -11.18
N PHE A 84 5.27 8.74 -12.15
CA PHE A 84 4.04 9.41 -12.59
C PHE A 84 3.96 9.28 -14.11
N GLU A 85 2.87 8.68 -14.58
CA GLU A 85 2.68 8.44 -16.01
C GLU A 85 1.20 8.42 -16.31
N ASN A 86 0.80 9.07 -17.41
CA ASN A 86 -0.58 9.12 -17.88
C ASN A 86 -1.56 9.64 -16.82
N GLY A 87 -1.12 10.61 -15.99
CA GLY A 87 -1.96 11.26 -15.00
C GLY A 87 -2.14 10.50 -13.69
N ILE A 88 -1.47 9.36 -13.53
CA ILE A 88 -1.58 8.53 -12.33
C ILE A 88 -0.21 8.19 -11.74
N VAL A 89 -0.21 7.96 -10.44
CA VAL A 89 0.99 7.60 -9.69
C VAL A 89 1.13 6.08 -9.66
N HIS A 90 2.33 5.60 -9.94
CA HIS A 90 2.68 4.17 -9.88
C HIS A 90 3.62 3.93 -8.71
N ILE A 91 3.38 2.85 -7.98
CA ILE A 91 4.11 2.53 -6.77
C ILE A 91 4.70 1.14 -6.89
N ARG A 92 6.03 1.04 -6.68
CA ARG A 92 6.71 -0.24 -6.53
C ARG A 92 7.45 -0.23 -5.20
N ALA A 93 7.50 -1.35 -4.52
CA ALA A 93 8.15 -1.44 -3.22
C ALA A 93 8.65 -2.85 -2.97
N ASP A 94 9.63 -2.96 -2.09
CA ASP A 94 10.11 -4.25 -1.59
C ASP A 94 10.70 -4.07 -0.20
N SER A 95 10.77 -5.14 0.56
CA SER A 95 11.36 -5.16 1.89
C SER A 95 11.94 -6.53 2.18
N ASP A 96 12.96 -6.56 3.04
CA ASP A 96 13.53 -7.81 3.55
C ASP A 96 12.70 -8.43 4.68
N SER A 97 11.72 -7.68 5.21
CA SER A 97 10.77 -8.17 6.22
C SER A 97 9.44 -8.49 5.55
N LEU A 98 8.97 -9.74 5.68
CA LEU A 98 7.71 -10.16 5.06
C LEU A 98 6.51 -9.41 5.61
N ILE A 99 6.46 -9.16 6.93
CA ILE A 99 5.33 -8.43 7.52
C ILE A 99 5.31 -6.97 7.05
N VAL A 100 6.47 -6.32 6.99
CA VAL A 100 6.58 -4.96 6.47
C VAL A 100 6.16 -4.92 5.01
N LYS A 101 6.65 -5.87 4.22
CA LYS A 101 6.28 -5.97 2.79
C LYS A 101 4.76 -6.13 2.63
N GLY A 102 4.13 -6.96 3.48
CA GLY A 102 2.69 -7.17 3.45
C GLY A 102 1.90 -5.89 3.77
N ILE A 103 2.34 -5.14 4.77
CA ILE A 103 1.68 -3.88 5.12
C ILE A 103 1.87 -2.84 4.01
N VAL A 104 3.08 -2.76 3.44
CA VAL A 104 3.35 -1.86 2.32
C VAL A 104 2.50 -2.25 1.11
N ALA A 105 2.24 -3.54 0.91
CA ALA A 105 1.34 -4.00 -0.15
C ALA A 105 -0.08 -3.43 0.02
N VAL A 106 -0.58 -3.32 1.25
CA VAL A 106 -1.87 -2.68 1.51
C VAL A 106 -1.81 -1.20 1.14
N ILE A 107 -0.78 -0.50 1.60
CA ILE A 107 -0.60 0.93 1.28
C ILE A 107 -0.54 1.12 -0.24
N ALA A 108 0.27 0.31 -0.92
CA ALA A 108 0.39 0.37 -2.38
C ALA A 108 -0.95 0.10 -3.07
N ALA A 109 -1.70 -0.90 -2.60
CA ALA A 109 -3.00 -1.23 -3.19
C ALA A 109 -3.99 -0.05 -3.10
N LEU A 110 -3.92 0.73 -2.02
CA LEU A 110 -4.79 1.89 -1.84
C LEU A 110 -4.40 3.06 -2.75
N PHE A 111 -3.11 3.27 -2.95
CA PHE A 111 -2.59 4.46 -3.64
C PHE A 111 -2.21 4.21 -5.10
N ASP A 112 -1.84 2.99 -5.47
CA ASP A 112 -1.34 2.71 -6.81
C ASP A 112 -2.40 3.00 -7.86
N LYS A 113 -1.97 3.60 -8.97
CA LYS A 113 -2.83 3.96 -10.10
C LYS A 113 -3.92 4.98 -9.73
N ARG A 114 -3.66 5.80 -8.73
CA ARG A 114 -4.53 6.92 -8.36
C ARG A 114 -3.96 8.25 -8.89
N THR A 115 -4.82 9.23 -9.03
CA THR A 115 -4.36 10.59 -9.36
C THR A 115 -3.66 11.20 -8.15
N PRO A 116 -2.74 12.17 -8.37
CA PRO A 116 -2.12 12.87 -7.26
C PRO A 116 -3.14 13.53 -6.33
N GLN A 117 -4.23 14.05 -6.87
CA GLN A 117 -5.28 14.70 -6.08
C GLN A 117 -5.96 13.73 -5.12
N GLU A 118 -6.27 12.52 -5.60
CA GLU A 118 -6.86 11.49 -4.75
C GLU A 118 -5.94 11.12 -3.59
N ILE A 119 -4.64 10.98 -3.88
CA ILE A 119 -3.64 10.58 -2.88
C ILE A 119 -3.46 11.69 -1.83
N CYS A 120 -3.35 12.94 -2.26
CA CYS A 120 -3.16 14.07 -1.35
C CYS A 120 -4.32 14.23 -0.38
N GLY A 121 -5.53 13.95 -0.82
CA GLY A 121 -6.73 14.11 0.00
C GLY A 121 -7.04 12.92 0.91
N ALA A 122 -6.27 11.84 0.83
CA ALA A 122 -6.58 10.61 1.56
C ALA A 122 -6.09 10.66 3.00
N HIS A 123 -6.85 10.04 3.89
CA HIS A 123 -6.46 9.81 5.27
C HIS A 123 -6.29 8.31 5.49
N ILE A 124 -5.09 7.88 5.82
CA ILE A 124 -4.76 6.46 5.96
C ILE A 124 -4.60 6.13 7.44
N ASP A 125 -5.46 5.26 7.97
CA ASP A 125 -5.46 4.87 9.38
C ASP A 125 -5.74 3.38 9.61
N PHE A 126 -5.60 2.54 8.58
CA PHE A 126 -5.93 1.12 8.71
C PHE A 126 -5.04 0.41 9.74
N LEU A 127 -3.80 0.90 9.96
CA LEU A 127 -2.92 0.28 10.95
C LEU A 127 -3.49 0.37 12.36
N GLU A 128 -4.05 1.53 12.72
CA GLU A 128 -4.62 1.75 14.04
C GLU A 128 -5.99 1.08 14.21
N LYS A 129 -6.68 0.81 13.11
CA LYS A 129 -8.03 0.23 13.12
C LYS A 129 -8.07 -1.27 12.92
N THR A 130 -6.90 -1.91 12.87
CA THR A 130 -6.74 -3.36 12.73
C THR A 130 -5.74 -3.84 13.76
N PRO A 131 -5.61 -5.17 13.99
CA PRO A 131 -4.57 -5.68 14.90
C PRO A 131 -3.13 -5.50 14.42
N LEU A 132 -2.92 -4.96 13.22
CA LEU A 132 -1.58 -4.81 12.65
C LEU A 132 -0.65 -3.97 13.51
N LYS A 133 -1.17 -2.90 14.11
CA LYS A 133 -0.35 -2.02 14.97
C LYS A 133 0.29 -2.78 16.13
N GLU A 134 -0.46 -3.70 16.74
CA GLU A 134 0.03 -4.52 17.85
C GLU A 134 0.99 -5.62 17.42
N GLN A 135 1.03 -5.93 16.13
CA GLN A 135 1.88 -7.00 15.59
C GLN A 135 3.24 -6.51 15.11
N ILE A 136 3.48 -5.22 15.12
CA ILE A 136 4.75 -4.65 14.67
C ILE A 136 5.34 -3.75 15.76
N SER A 137 6.65 -3.55 15.71
CA SER A 137 7.35 -2.65 16.63
C SER A 137 6.96 -1.19 16.37
N THR A 138 7.20 -0.34 17.35
CA THR A 138 7.01 1.10 17.22
C THR A 138 7.82 1.67 16.05
N ASP A 139 9.07 1.21 15.87
CA ASP A 139 9.93 1.67 14.78
C ASP A 139 9.35 1.29 13.42
N ARG A 140 8.83 0.06 13.29
CA ARG A 140 8.19 -0.36 12.04
C ARG A 140 6.91 0.41 11.78
N PHE A 141 6.13 0.68 12.82
CA PHE A 141 4.93 1.52 12.69
C PHE A 141 5.30 2.91 12.15
N HIS A 142 6.32 3.53 12.72
CA HIS A 142 6.79 4.84 12.24
C HIS A 142 7.30 4.76 10.80
N GLY A 143 7.95 3.66 10.44
CA GLY A 143 8.37 3.41 9.07
C GLY A 143 7.20 3.39 8.10
N MET A 144 6.08 2.76 8.49
CA MET A 144 4.88 2.72 7.65
C MET A 144 4.27 4.10 7.49
N GLN A 145 4.26 4.91 8.54
CA GLN A 145 3.80 6.30 8.46
C GLN A 145 4.69 7.12 7.52
N THR A 146 6.00 6.87 7.54
CA THR A 146 6.95 7.51 6.63
C THR A 146 6.67 7.13 5.17
N VAL A 147 6.33 5.88 4.92
CA VAL A 147 5.94 5.42 3.57
C VAL A 147 4.72 6.20 3.07
N ILE A 148 3.68 6.28 3.89
CA ILE A 148 2.46 6.99 3.52
C ILE A 148 2.78 8.45 3.21
N ARG A 149 3.55 9.10 4.09
CA ARG A 149 3.93 10.51 3.91
C ARG A 149 4.75 10.72 2.64
N LYS A 150 5.70 9.82 2.36
CA LYS A 150 6.53 9.92 1.15
C LYS A 150 5.67 9.89 -0.12
N ILE A 151 4.70 8.99 -0.16
CA ILE A 151 3.78 8.88 -1.31
C ILE A 151 2.95 10.15 -1.43
N GLN A 152 2.43 10.66 -0.32
CA GLN A 152 1.61 11.87 -0.33
C GLN A 152 2.41 13.12 -0.68
N ASP A 153 3.63 13.24 -0.17
CA ASP A 153 4.52 14.37 -0.49
C ASP A 153 4.90 14.38 -1.97
N TYR A 154 5.21 13.21 -2.52
CA TYR A 154 5.47 13.06 -3.95
C TYR A 154 4.26 13.54 -4.76
N SER A 155 3.08 13.09 -4.39
CA SER A 155 1.85 13.44 -5.07
C SER A 155 1.54 14.93 -4.96
N THR A 156 1.79 15.53 -3.79
CA THR A 156 1.64 16.98 -3.58
C THR A 156 2.56 17.76 -4.54
N SER A 157 3.79 17.31 -4.71
CA SER A 157 4.72 17.96 -5.63
C SER A 157 4.21 17.96 -7.07
N LEU A 158 3.50 16.90 -7.45
CA LEU A 158 2.93 16.79 -8.79
C LEU A 158 1.74 17.73 -9.00
N THR A 159 0.97 18.04 -7.95
CA THR A 159 -0.17 18.95 -8.06
C THR A 159 0.24 20.41 -8.15
N GLN A 160 1.49 20.74 -7.80
CA GLN A 160 2.03 22.09 -7.83
C GLN A 160 2.74 22.42 -9.15
N MET A 161 2.76 21.48 -10.06
CA MET A 161 3.40 21.65 -11.37
C MET A 161 2.46 22.27 -12.39
#